data_bbe158ff714f3fadee31fb1bfc71c75e
#
_entry.id   bbe158ff714f3fadee31fb1bfc71c75e
#
_cell.length_a   1.000
_cell.length_b   1.000
_cell.length_c   1.000
_cell.angle_alpha   90.00
_cell.angle_beta   90.00
_cell.angle_gamma   90.00
#
_symmetry.space_group_name_H-M   'P 1'
#
loop_
_entity.id
_entity.type
_entity.pdbx_description
1 polymer ?
#
loop_
_entity_poly.entity_id
_entity_poly.type
_entity_poly.pdbx_seq_one_letter_code
_entity_poly.pdbx_strand_id
1 'polypeptide(L)'
;MYEAPFEIHVHGEIPLRSEVVLAQVQEALKPIWVYAGAKSLASAARSLYEEEPGIRFSATDHVLSLCWTVAGDEDFRQAVEDACMALNEIASEGAPLEVSFYDIQFDEDKASSDEESRDDFMMCFIGPTPAAILQVQRDMMVRDVVHMMERHFDAAELDPVVQAIDQLFAGRYESLVLSMQLGKPPKGSGGGPGHGGGRKPRHLH
;
A
#
# COMPACT_ATOMS: atom_id res chain seq x y z
N MET A 1 -5.48 -27.79 -14.12
CA MET A 1 -6.10 -27.02 -13.03
C MET A 1 -4.92 -26.35 -12.35
N TYR A 2 -4.79 -25.05 -12.44
CA TYR A 2 -3.68 -24.34 -11.78
C TYR A 2 -4.04 -24.33 -10.29
N GLU A 3 -3.32 -25.08 -9.51
CA GLU A 3 -3.49 -25.09 -8.07
C GLU A 3 -2.77 -23.84 -7.53
N ALA A 4 -3.51 -22.94 -6.92
CA ALA A 4 -2.94 -21.75 -6.32
C ALA A 4 -1.94 -22.15 -5.23
N PRO A 5 -0.67 -21.70 -5.27
CA PRO A 5 0.35 -22.15 -4.32
C PRO A 5 0.20 -21.51 -2.93
N PHE A 6 -0.53 -20.40 -2.82
CA PHE A 6 -0.66 -19.65 -1.57
C PHE A 6 -2.11 -19.47 -1.14
N GLU A 7 -2.33 -19.48 0.17
CA GLU A 7 -3.40 -18.73 0.81
C GLU A 7 -2.87 -17.35 1.18
N ILE A 8 -3.57 -16.31 0.69
CA ILE A 8 -3.13 -14.93 0.84
C ILE A 8 -4.12 -14.22 1.75
N HIS A 9 -3.64 -13.81 2.92
CA HIS A 9 -4.43 -13.05 3.89
C HIS A 9 -4.13 -11.56 3.80
N VAL A 10 -5.19 -10.75 3.67
CA VAL A 10 -5.11 -9.29 3.64
C VAL A 10 -5.81 -8.71 4.84
N HIS A 11 -5.08 -7.92 5.64
CA HIS A 11 -5.59 -7.32 6.86
C HIS A 11 -5.26 -5.84 6.95
N GLY A 12 -6.25 -5.01 7.32
CA GLY A 12 -6.08 -3.59 7.57
C GLY A 12 -7.38 -2.81 7.61
N GLU A 13 -7.29 -1.60 8.15
CA GLU A 13 -8.37 -0.62 8.17
C GLU A 13 -7.89 0.68 7.56
N ILE A 14 -8.62 1.17 6.56
CA ILE A 14 -8.23 2.34 5.77
C ILE A 14 -9.30 3.40 5.98
N PRO A 15 -8.99 4.49 6.71
CA PRO A 15 -9.86 5.65 6.81
C PRO A 15 -10.03 6.33 5.45
N LEU A 16 -11.26 6.59 5.05
CA LEU A 16 -11.59 7.20 3.78
C LEU A 16 -12.17 8.60 3.98
N ARG A 17 -12.06 9.44 2.96
CA ARG A 17 -12.68 10.77 2.99
C ARG A 17 -14.20 10.63 3.06
N SER A 18 -14.85 11.57 3.75
CA SER A 18 -16.29 11.55 4.05
C SER A 18 -17.21 11.57 2.81
N GLU A 19 -16.70 12.08 1.68
CA GLU A 19 -17.41 12.11 0.41
C GLU A 19 -17.28 10.82 -0.41
N VAL A 20 -16.48 9.86 0.04
CA VAL A 20 -16.24 8.61 -0.68
C VAL A 20 -17.48 7.72 -0.65
N VAL A 21 -17.89 7.27 -1.82
CA VAL A 21 -19.03 6.35 -2.00
C VAL A 21 -18.55 4.96 -2.40
N LEU A 22 -19.41 3.96 -2.20
CA LEU A 22 -19.09 2.56 -2.50
C LEU A 22 -18.55 2.35 -3.92
N ALA A 23 -19.02 3.09 -4.91
CA ALA A 23 -18.56 2.96 -6.29
C ALA A 23 -17.06 3.31 -6.45
N GLN A 24 -16.57 4.29 -5.70
CA GLN A 24 -15.14 4.66 -5.71
C GLN A 24 -14.29 3.59 -5.02
N VAL A 25 -14.78 3.01 -3.92
CA VAL A 25 -14.13 1.87 -3.25
C VAL A 25 -14.08 0.65 -4.17
N GLN A 26 -15.15 0.37 -4.89
CA GLN A 26 -15.20 -0.71 -5.89
C GLN A 26 -14.16 -0.52 -7.00
N GLU A 27 -14.03 0.69 -7.52
CA GLU A 27 -13.04 0.97 -8.58
C GLU A 27 -11.61 0.89 -8.02
N ALA A 28 -11.34 1.42 -6.81
CA ALA A 28 -10.03 1.33 -6.18
C ALA A 28 -9.60 -0.12 -5.91
N LEU A 29 -10.52 -0.98 -5.50
CA LEU A 29 -10.25 -2.41 -5.25
C LEU A 29 -10.36 -3.28 -6.50
N LYS A 30 -10.58 -2.71 -7.69
CA LYS A 30 -10.75 -3.46 -8.92
C LYS A 30 -9.59 -4.40 -9.26
N PRO A 31 -8.32 -4.03 -9.09
CA PRO A 31 -7.23 -4.97 -9.33
C PRO A 31 -7.35 -6.25 -8.51
N ILE A 32 -7.73 -6.13 -7.24
CA ILE A 32 -7.87 -7.26 -6.31
C ILE A 32 -9.03 -8.18 -6.72
N TRP A 33 -10.23 -7.64 -6.94
CA TRP A 33 -11.36 -8.51 -7.27
C TRP A 33 -11.31 -9.06 -8.70
N VAL A 34 -10.66 -8.37 -9.63
CA VAL A 34 -10.38 -8.90 -10.98
C VAL A 34 -9.38 -10.06 -10.91
N TYR A 35 -8.31 -9.91 -10.12
CA TYR A 35 -7.36 -10.99 -9.85
C TYR A 35 -8.06 -12.25 -9.29
N ALA A 36 -8.95 -12.08 -8.33
CA ALA A 36 -9.75 -13.17 -7.76
C ALA A 36 -10.77 -13.77 -8.74
N GLY A 37 -10.78 -13.35 -10.01
CA GLY A 37 -11.71 -13.83 -11.05
C GLY A 37 -13.16 -13.43 -10.81
N ALA A 38 -13.42 -12.46 -9.93
CA ALA A 38 -14.76 -12.01 -9.59
C ALA A 38 -15.28 -10.97 -10.58
N LYS A 39 -16.61 -10.89 -10.69
CA LYS A 39 -17.28 -9.90 -11.58
C LYS A 39 -17.57 -8.58 -10.88
N SER A 40 -17.45 -8.54 -9.56
CA SER A 40 -17.71 -7.36 -8.73
C SER A 40 -17.04 -7.52 -7.36
N LEU A 41 -16.83 -6.40 -6.65
CA LEU A 41 -16.37 -6.43 -5.27
C LEU A 41 -17.28 -7.28 -4.39
N ALA A 42 -18.59 -7.17 -4.53
CA ALA A 42 -19.55 -7.94 -3.72
C ALA A 42 -19.38 -9.46 -3.85
N SER A 43 -18.94 -9.94 -5.03
CA SER A 43 -18.67 -11.37 -5.25
C SER A 43 -17.29 -11.81 -4.75
N ALA A 44 -16.33 -10.88 -4.67
CA ALA A 44 -14.98 -11.14 -4.17
C ALA A 44 -14.83 -10.90 -2.67
N ALA A 45 -15.71 -10.09 -2.07
CA ALA A 45 -15.56 -9.62 -0.69
C ALA A 45 -15.68 -10.72 0.37
N ARG A 46 -16.16 -11.91 -0.01
CA ARG A 46 -16.24 -13.06 0.88
C ARG A 46 -14.88 -13.72 0.97
N SER A 47 -14.40 -13.93 2.20
CA SER A 47 -13.17 -14.68 2.46
C SER A 47 -13.34 -16.19 2.19
N LEU A 48 -12.21 -16.89 2.09
CA LEU A 48 -12.15 -18.35 2.11
C LEU A 48 -12.65 -18.90 3.46
N TYR A 49 -12.45 -18.17 4.56
CA TYR A 49 -12.85 -18.57 5.91
C TYR A 49 -14.13 -17.86 6.32
N GLU A 50 -15.11 -18.63 6.81
CA GLU A 50 -16.44 -18.12 7.20
C GLU A 50 -16.39 -17.17 8.40
N GLU A 51 -15.41 -17.35 9.29
CA GLU A 51 -15.18 -16.50 10.46
C GLU A 51 -14.59 -15.13 10.14
N GLU A 52 -13.99 -14.96 8.96
CA GLU A 52 -13.44 -13.68 8.53
C GLU A 52 -14.53 -12.76 7.97
N PRO A 53 -14.54 -11.50 8.39
CA PRO A 53 -15.53 -10.54 7.91
C PRO A 53 -15.43 -10.23 6.41
N GLY A 54 -14.30 -10.53 5.78
CA GLY A 54 -14.03 -10.23 4.39
C GLY A 54 -13.72 -8.75 4.15
N ILE A 55 -14.10 -8.24 2.99
CA ILE A 55 -13.91 -6.83 2.61
C ILE A 55 -15.21 -6.08 2.91
N ARG A 56 -15.14 -5.06 3.76
CA ARG A 56 -16.29 -4.26 4.20
C ARG A 56 -16.03 -2.76 4.09
N PHE A 57 -17.00 -2.03 3.58
CA PHE A 57 -17.00 -0.58 3.58
C PHE A 57 -18.14 -0.06 4.46
N SER A 58 -17.79 0.71 5.51
CA SER A 58 -18.75 1.43 6.34
C SER A 58 -18.87 2.87 5.83
N ALA A 59 -20.02 3.19 5.22
CA ALA A 59 -20.31 4.56 4.78
C ALA A 59 -20.58 5.51 5.94
N THR A 60 -20.93 4.99 7.13
CA THR A 60 -21.19 5.80 8.33
C THR A 60 -19.89 6.20 9.01
N ASP A 61 -18.94 5.27 9.11
CA ASP A 61 -17.66 5.48 9.79
C ASP A 61 -16.56 5.93 8.82
N HIS A 62 -16.85 5.90 7.52
CA HIS A 62 -15.91 6.19 6.43
C HIS A 62 -14.64 5.34 6.50
N VAL A 63 -14.82 4.03 6.75
CA VAL A 63 -13.72 3.08 6.88
C VAL A 63 -13.92 1.92 5.90
N LEU A 64 -12.84 1.55 5.23
CA LEU A 64 -12.70 0.29 4.50
C LEU A 64 -11.91 -0.69 5.36
N SER A 65 -12.54 -1.78 5.77
CA SER A 65 -11.92 -2.85 6.57
C SER A 65 -11.69 -4.07 5.69
N LEU A 66 -10.48 -4.61 5.77
CA LEU A 66 -10.08 -5.86 5.12
C LEU A 66 -9.64 -6.85 6.22
N CYS A 67 -10.26 -8.02 6.25
CA CYS A 67 -9.83 -9.21 6.94
C CYS A 67 -10.30 -10.35 6.05
N TRP A 68 -9.48 -10.67 5.05
CA TRP A 68 -9.90 -11.39 3.87
C TRP A 68 -8.80 -12.30 3.35
N THR A 69 -9.14 -13.56 3.12
CA THR A 69 -8.22 -14.58 2.59
C THR A 69 -8.70 -15.06 1.23
N VAL A 70 -7.75 -15.22 0.31
CA VAL A 70 -7.99 -15.72 -1.05
C VAL A 70 -6.89 -16.70 -1.44
N ALA A 71 -7.21 -17.69 -2.26
CA ALA A 71 -6.22 -18.55 -2.90
C ALA A 71 -5.59 -17.81 -4.09
N GLY A 72 -4.26 -17.86 -4.21
CA GLY A 72 -3.56 -17.11 -5.24
C GLY A 72 -2.11 -17.52 -5.46
N ASP A 73 -1.41 -16.68 -6.18
CA ASP A 73 0.00 -16.79 -6.53
C ASP A 73 0.73 -15.45 -6.32
N GLU A 74 1.99 -15.38 -6.71
CA GLU A 74 2.82 -14.17 -6.54
C GLU A 74 2.32 -12.95 -7.34
N ASP A 75 1.53 -13.15 -8.40
CA ASP A 75 0.96 -12.06 -9.21
C ASP A 75 -0.03 -11.20 -8.40
N PHE A 76 -0.54 -11.72 -7.26
CA PHE A 76 -1.37 -10.96 -6.35
C PHE A 76 -0.68 -9.70 -5.80
N ARG A 77 0.67 -9.70 -5.68
CA ARG A 77 1.45 -8.54 -5.23
C ARG A 77 1.17 -7.31 -6.10
N GLN A 78 1.18 -7.50 -7.42
CA GLN A 78 0.90 -6.40 -8.34
C GLN A 78 -0.55 -5.90 -8.19
N ALA A 79 -1.50 -6.80 -8.01
CA ALA A 79 -2.91 -6.41 -7.82
C ALA A 79 -3.09 -5.59 -6.53
N VAL A 80 -2.38 -5.93 -5.45
CA VAL A 80 -2.39 -5.15 -4.21
C VAL A 80 -1.73 -3.78 -4.39
N GLU A 81 -0.57 -3.73 -5.03
CA GLU A 81 0.13 -2.45 -5.29
C GLU A 81 -0.75 -1.49 -6.11
N ASP A 82 -1.38 -1.98 -7.17
CA ASP A 82 -2.29 -1.19 -8.00
C ASP A 82 -3.51 -0.70 -7.20
N ALA A 83 -4.07 -1.55 -6.33
CA ALA A 83 -5.16 -1.18 -5.45
C ALA A 83 -4.73 -0.13 -4.40
N CYS A 84 -3.54 -0.29 -3.80
CA CYS A 84 -2.98 0.70 -2.86
C CYS A 84 -2.79 2.06 -3.53
N MET A 85 -2.30 2.10 -4.77
CA MET A 85 -2.18 3.34 -5.54
C MET A 85 -3.54 4.02 -5.74
N ALA A 86 -4.58 3.26 -6.06
CA ALA A 86 -5.93 3.81 -6.23
C ALA A 86 -6.56 4.23 -4.88
N LEU A 87 -6.30 3.49 -3.80
CA LEU A 87 -6.77 3.82 -2.45
C LEU A 87 -6.13 5.11 -1.91
N ASN A 88 -4.89 5.45 -2.28
CA ASN A 88 -4.26 6.72 -1.93
C ASN A 88 -5.12 7.94 -2.35
N GLU A 89 -5.82 7.84 -3.49
CA GLU A 89 -6.65 8.91 -4.02
C GLU A 89 -7.91 9.17 -3.20
N ILE A 90 -8.36 8.20 -2.38
CA ILE A 90 -9.61 8.28 -1.62
C ILE A 90 -9.40 8.17 -0.10
N ALA A 91 -8.21 7.84 0.36
CA ALA A 91 -7.87 7.81 1.78
C ALA A 91 -7.93 9.20 2.42
N SER A 92 -8.29 9.29 3.69
CA SER A 92 -8.26 10.51 4.49
C SER A 92 -6.98 10.64 5.31
N GLU A 93 -6.42 9.51 5.73
CA GLU A 93 -5.25 9.41 6.60
C GLU A 93 -4.32 8.31 6.12
N GLY A 94 -3.12 8.22 6.72
CA GLY A 94 -2.21 7.12 6.51
C GLY A 94 -2.69 5.85 7.20
N ALA A 95 -2.60 4.72 6.51
CA ALA A 95 -2.96 3.41 7.05
C ALA A 95 -2.02 2.30 6.56
N PRO A 96 -1.67 1.31 7.39
CA PRO A 96 -0.98 0.11 6.96
C PRO A 96 -1.98 -0.91 6.39
N LEU A 97 -1.52 -1.70 5.44
CA LEU A 97 -2.21 -2.87 4.92
C LEU A 97 -1.23 -4.03 4.90
N GLU A 98 -1.54 -5.06 5.67
CA GLU A 98 -0.74 -6.28 5.79
C GLU A 98 -1.20 -7.32 4.78
N VAL A 99 -0.24 -7.97 4.12
CA VAL A 99 -0.50 -9.07 3.19
C VAL A 99 0.44 -10.20 3.51
N SER A 100 -0.11 -11.32 3.96
CA SER A 100 0.64 -12.54 4.28
C SER A 100 0.37 -13.61 3.23
N PHE A 101 1.44 -14.26 2.78
CA PHE A 101 1.40 -15.36 1.83
C PHE A 101 1.77 -16.64 2.58
N TYR A 102 0.87 -17.59 2.66
CA TYR A 102 1.08 -18.89 3.31
C TYR A 102 1.22 -19.97 2.23
N ASP A 103 2.37 -20.63 2.17
CA ASP A 103 2.64 -21.71 1.21
C ASP A 103 1.87 -22.97 1.58
N ILE A 104 0.73 -23.21 0.93
CA ILE A 104 -0.11 -24.38 1.18
C ILE A 104 0.41 -25.67 0.52
N GLN A 105 1.46 -25.56 -0.29
CA GLN A 105 2.10 -26.73 -0.90
C GLN A 105 3.28 -27.24 -0.06
N PHE A 106 3.75 -26.46 0.90
CA PHE A 106 4.81 -26.85 1.82
C PHE A 106 4.26 -27.72 2.94
N ASP A 107 4.85 -28.90 3.12
CA ASP A 107 4.49 -29.87 4.14
C ASP A 107 5.74 -30.16 4.99
N GLU A 108 5.82 -29.56 6.18
CA GLU A 108 6.98 -29.71 7.08
C GLU A 108 7.29 -31.16 7.41
N ASP A 109 6.29 -32.05 7.47
CA ASP A 109 6.47 -33.47 7.77
C ASP A 109 7.10 -34.26 6.62
N LYS A 110 7.07 -33.72 5.40
CA LYS A 110 7.58 -34.36 4.17
C LYS A 110 8.74 -33.61 3.55
N ALA A 111 8.99 -32.37 3.97
CA ALA A 111 10.06 -31.56 3.43
C ALA A 111 11.43 -32.16 3.74
N SER A 112 12.34 -32.11 2.77
CA SER A 112 13.75 -32.43 3.01
C SER A 112 14.39 -31.31 3.85
N SER A 113 15.53 -31.61 4.51
CA SER A 113 16.24 -30.65 5.35
C SER A 113 16.66 -29.35 4.66
N ASP A 114 16.60 -29.32 3.34
CA ASP A 114 17.04 -28.20 2.49
C ASP A 114 15.85 -27.48 1.83
N GLU A 115 14.62 -27.94 2.06
CA GLU A 115 13.39 -27.29 1.60
C GLU A 115 12.87 -26.34 2.67
N GLU A 116 12.64 -25.08 2.28
CA GLU A 116 12.07 -24.04 3.15
C GLU A 116 10.67 -23.64 2.65
N SER A 117 9.78 -23.28 3.56
CA SER A 117 8.51 -22.67 3.21
C SER A 117 8.73 -21.37 2.44
N ARG A 118 7.88 -21.12 1.44
CA ARG A 118 7.85 -19.86 0.69
C ARG A 118 6.91 -18.83 1.31
N ASP A 119 6.56 -19.01 2.59
CA ASP A 119 5.79 -18.01 3.32
C ASP A 119 6.46 -16.66 3.22
N ASP A 120 5.66 -15.63 2.97
CA ASP A 120 6.16 -14.28 2.80
C ASP A 120 5.17 -13.26 3.36
N PHE A 121 5.68 -12.07 3.59
CA PHE A 121 4.95 -10.99 4.19
C PHE A 121 5.24 -9.68 3.48
N MET A 122 4.20 -8.92 3.18
CA MET A 122 4.28 -7.61 2.56
C MET A 122 3.49 -6.59 3.36
N MET A 123 4.12 -5.45 3.67
CA MET A 123 3.47 -4.31 4.28
C MET A 123 3.30 -3.19 3.26
N CYS A 124 2.07 -2.86 2.94
CA CYS A 124 1.72 -1.71 2.12
C CYS A 124 1.31 -0.53 3.00
N PHE A 125 1.61 0.68 2.54
CA PHE A 125 1.22 1.90 3.23
C PHE A 125 0.39 2.76 2.29
N ILE A 126 -0.81 3.10 2.73
CA ILE A 126 -1.80 3.89 1.99
C ILE A 126 -1.89 5.26 2.66
N GLY A 127 -2.07 6.31 1.87
CA GLY A 127 -2.28 7.65 2.43
C GLY A 127 -2.47 8.73 1.37
N PRO A 128 -3.21 9.81 1.69
CA PRO A 128 -3.56 10.87 0.75
C PRO A 128 -2.35 11.67 0.27
N THR A 129 -1.23 11.57 0.97
CA THR A 129 0.01 12.27 0.64
C THR A 129 1.22 11.43 1.03
N PRO A 130 2.38 11.63 0.37
CA PRO A 130 3.62 10.98 0.79
C PRO A 130 3.99 11.27 2.25
N ALA A 131 3.62 12.44 2.79
CA ALA A 131 3.82 12.78 4.19
C ALA A 131 2.98 11.89 5.13
N ALA A 132 1.72 11.64 4.80
CA ALA A 132 0.84 10.77 5.58
C ALA A 132 1.36 9.32 5.56
N ILE A 133 1.89 8.85 4.42
CA ILE A 133 2.51 7.54 4.30
C ILE A 133 3.77 7.45 5.17
N LEU A 134 4.66 8.44 5.13
CA LEU A 134 5.85 8.48 5.99
C LEU A 134 5.48 8.51 7.48
N GLN A 135 4.42 9.23 7.83
CA GLN A 135 3.97 9.32 9.23
C GLN A 135 3.52 7.95 9.75
N VAL A 136 2.69 7.23 9.00
CA VAL A 136 2.23 5.90 9.44
C VAL A 136 3.36 4.88 9.49
N GLN A 137 4.33 4.95 8.56
CA GLN A 137 5.54 4.12 8.61
C GLN A 137 6.35 4.39 9.87
N ARG A 138 6.53 5.67 10.22
CA ARG A 138 7.22 6.09 11.43
C ARG A 138 6.49 5.58 12.69
N ASP A 139 5.18 5.80 12.77
CA ASP A 139 4.39 5.44 13.95
C ASP A 139 4.38 3.93 14.16
N MET A 140 4.30 3.15 13.09
CA MET A 140 4.40 1.70 13.14
C MET A 140 5.77 1.25 13.62
N MET A 141 6.85 1.80 13.08
CA MET A 141 8.22 1.45 13.50
C MET A 141 8.46 1.78 14.98
N VAL A 142 8.00 2.95 15.45
CA VAL A 142 8.11 3.31 16.88
C VAL A 142 7.34 2.33 17.74
N ARG A 143 6.09 2.03 17.38
CA ARG A 143 5.26 1.06 18.12
C ARG A 143 5.94 -0.29 18.22
N ASP A 144 6.44 -0.82 17.11
CA ASP A 144 7.01 -2.16 17.05
C ASP A 144 8.33 -2.24 17.81
N VAL A 145 9.21 -1.23 17.70
CA VAL A 145 10.46 -1.14 18.46
C VAL A 145 10.18 -1.01 19.95
N VAL A 146 9.26 -0.12 20.34
CA VAL A 146 8.90 0.04 21.77
C VAL A 146 8.32 -1.26 22.31
N HIS A 147 7.40 -1.91 21.59
CA HIS A 147 6.80 -3.16 22.03
C HIS A 147 7.82 -4.30 22.22
N MET A 148 8.83 -4.40 21.36
CA MET A 148 9.91 -5.37 21.51
C MET A 148 10.79 -5.10 22.73
N MET A 149 10.99 -3.82 23.05
CA MET A 149 11.96 -3.39 24.07
C MET A 149 11.34 -3.19 25.46
N GLU A 150 10.05 -2.88 25.57
CA GLU A 150 9.37 -2.53 26.84
C GLU A 150 9.42 -3.63 27.91
N ARG A 151 9.72 -4.88 27.51
CA ARG A 151 9.92 -5.99 28.44
C ARG A 151 11.27 -5.94 29.16
N HIS A 152 12.20 -5.14 28.66
CA HIS A 152 13.61 -5.11 29.10
C HIS A 152 14.08 -3.72 29.53
N PHE A 153 13.40 -2.66 29.11
CA PHE A 153 13.80 -1.27 29.30
C PHE A 153 12.64 -0.41 29.78
N ASP A 154 12.95 0.58 30.61
CA ASP A 154 11.97 1.58 31.03
C ASP A 154 11.69 2.59 29.91
N ALA A 155 10.51 3.26 29.97
CA ALA A 155 10.10 4.25 28.99
C ALA A 155 11.16 5.36 28.78
N ALA A 156 11.82 5.82 29.86
CA ALA A 156 12.86 6.84 29.78
C ALA A 156 14.13 6.35 29.06
N GLU A 157 14.41 5.05 29.09
CA GLU A 157 15.53 4.44 28.38
C GLU A 157 15.21 4.27 26.88
N LEU A 158 13.90 4.19 26.52
CA LEU A 158 13.44 4.09 25.14
C LEU A 158 13.37 5.44 24.43
N ASP A 159 13.25 6.55 25.16
CA ASP A 159 13.16 7.89 24.57
C ASP A 159 14.26 8.20 23.53
N PRO A 160 15.56 7.88 23.76
CA PRO A 160 16.60 8.11 22.76
C PRO A 160 16.40 7.29 21.46
N VAL A 161 15.83 6.09 21.58
CA VAL A 161 15.55 5.22 20.42
C VAL A 161 14.42 5.81 19.57
N VAL A 162 13.35 6.26 20.23
CA VAL A 162 12.23 6.94 19.56
C VAL A 162 12.72 8.22 18.88
N GLN A 163 13.54 9.03 19.56
CA GLN A 163 14.13 10.24 18.97
C GLN A 163 15.01 9.95 17.76
N ALA A 164 15.77 8.85 17.78
CA ALA A 164 16.59 8.45 16.63
C ALA A 164 15.72 8.07 15.42
N ILE A 165 14.61 7.36 15.63
CA ILE A 165 13.63 7.04 14.58
C ILE A 165 13.03 8.35 14.03
N ASP A 166 12.61 9.27 14.90
CA ASP A 166 12.06 10.57 14.50
C ASP A 166 13.01 11.36 13.60
N GLN A 167 14.30 11.40 13.96
CA GLN A 167 15.31 12.09 13.17
C GLN A 167 15.50 11.47 11.79
N LEU A 168 15.46 10.13 11.68
CA LEU A 168 15.56 9.44 10.40
C LEU A 168 14.38 9.77 9.48
N PHE A 169 13.16 9.77 10.03
CA PHE A 169 11.96 10.11 9.25
C PHE A 169 11.88 11.60 8.89
N ALA A 170 12.30 12.49 9.79
CA ALA A 170 12.41 13.92 9.50
C ALA A 170 13.36 14.19 8.31
N GLY A 171 14.53 13.55 8.27
CA GLY A 171 15.46 13.66 7.15
C GLY A 171 14.88 13.12 5.83
N ARG A 172 14.10 12.03 5.87
CA ARG A 172 13.38 11.53 4.69
C ARG A 172 12.30 12.49 4.22
N TYR A 173 11.55 13.08 5.14
CA TYR A 173 10.52 14.06 4.83
C TYR A 173 11.11 15.30 4.16
N GLU A 174 12.20 15.86 4.70
CA GLU A 174 12.91 16.99 4.09
C GLU A 174 13.38 16.67 2.67
N SER A 175 13.96 15.49 2.46
CA SER A 175 14.41 15.03 1.15
C SER A 175 13.26 14.92 0.15
N LEU A 176 12.09 14.46 0.58
CA LEU A 176 10.88 14.35 -0.21
C LEU A 176 10.37 15.75 -0.62
N VAL A 177 10.29 16.68 0.32
CA VAL A 177 9.87 18.08 0.07
C VAL A 177 10.79 18.74 -0.93
N LEU A 178 12.10 18.58 -0.79
CA LEU A 178 13.09 19.10 -1.73
C LEU A 178 12.92 18.52 -3.13
N SER A 179 12.70 17.21 -3.25
CA SER A 179 12.50 16.57 -4.56
C SER A 179 11.24 17.08 -5.27
N MET A 180 10.15 17.30 -4.53
CA MET A 180 8.93 17.88 -5.09
C MET A 180 9.08 19.34 -5.51
N GLN A 181 9.92 20.12 -4.82
CA GLN A 181 10.22 21.49 -5.19
C GLN A 181 11.10 21.60 -6.44
N LEU A 182 12.08 20.69 -6.57
CA LEU A 182 12.99 20.64 -7.74
C LEU A 182 12.30 20.09 -8.99
N GLY A 183 11.27 19.25 -8.83
CA GLY A 183 10.48 18.68 -9.94
C GLY A 183 9.43 19.63 -10.54
N LYS A 184 9.21 20.83 -9.97
CA LYS A 184 8.34 21.83 -10.59
C LYS A 184 9.08 22.50 -11.76
N PRO A 185 8.59 22.37 -13.02
CA PRO A 185 9.15 23.14 -14.13
C PRO A 185 9.04 24.63 -13.79
N PRO A 186 10.07 25.43 -14.12
CA PRO A 186 10.04 26.87 -13.87
C PRO A 186 8.77 27.44 -14.52
N LYS A 187 7.95 28.15 -13.75
CA LYS A 187 6.82 28.90 -14.28
C LYS A 187 7.37 29.79 -15.37
N GLY A 188 7.06 29.49 -16.64
CA GLY A 188 7.43 30.29 -17.76
C GLY A 188 6.99 31.72 -17.53
N SER A 189 7.97 32.61 -17.38
CA SER A 189 7.75 34.04 -17.47
C SER A 189 7.25 34.30 -18.90
N GLY A 190 5.93 34.48 -19.03
CA GLY A 190 5.33 34.97 -20.25
C GLY A 190 5.81 36.38 -20.52
N GLY A 191 6.28 36.62 -21.72
CA GLY A 191 6.53 37.98 -22.17
C GLY A 191 7.37 38.03 -23.44
N GLY A 192 6.72 38.25 -24.57
CA GLY A 192 7.36 38.86 -25.71
C GLY A 192 6.87 38.32 -27.05
N PRO A 193 6.18 39.14 -27.86
CA PRO A 193 5.77 38.79 -29.21
C PRO A 193 6.88 39.16 -30.22
N GLY A 194 7.08 38.33 -31.21
CA GLY A 194 7.93 38.83 -32.30
C GLY A 194 8.38 37.83 -33.35
N HIS A 195 7.73 37.88 -34.46
CA HIS A 195 8.22 37.70 -35.84
C HIS A 195 8.79 36.35 -36.31
N GLY A 196 8.07 35.67 -37.13
CA GLY A 196 8.18 35.61 -38.60
C GLY A 196 9.48 35.02 -39.15
N GLY A 197 9.38 33.87 -39.85
CA GLY A 197 10.47 33.38 -40.66
C GLY A 197 10.34 31.92 -41.03
N GLY A 198 9.54 31.60 -42.05
CA GLY A 198 9.45 30.25 -42.58
C GLY A 198 10.75 29.78 -43.22
N ARG A 199 11.11 28.51 -42.95
CA ARG A 199 11.97 27.73 -43.85
C ARG A 199 11.52 26.25 -43.79
N LYS A 200 11.15 25.77 -45.00
CA LYS A 200 10.82 24.35 -45.25
C LYS A 200 12.05 23.47 -45.05
N PRO A 201 11.92 22.27 -44.51
CA PRO A 201 12.99 21.28 -44.55
C PRO A 201 13.02 20.58 -45.92
N ARG A 202 14.20 20.49 -46.46
CA ARG A 202 14.55 19.69 -47.64
C ARG A 202 14.65 18.24 -47.26
N HIS A 203 14.04 17.36 -48.07
CA HIS A 203 14.33 15.92 -48.14
C HIS A 203 15.81 15.72 -48.57
N LEU A 204 16.45 14.73 -47.93
CA LEU A 204 17.57 13.99 -48.51
C LEU A 204 17.53 12.56 -48.02
N HIS A 205 17.47 11.67 -48.98
CA HIS A 205 17.76 10.27 -49.19
C HIS A 205 18.06 9.35 -47.99
#